data_190fdb85cd07fb09d2f9e4e1b8ce2f83
#
_entry.id   190fdb85cd07fb09d2f9e4e1b8ce2f83
#
_cell.length_a   1.000
_cell.length_b   1.000
_cell.length_c   1.000
_cell.angle_alpha   90.00
_cell.angle_beta   90.00
_cell.angle_gamma   90.00
#
_symmetry.space_group_name_H-M   'P 1'
#
loop_
_entity.id
_entity.type
_entity.pdbx_description
1 polymer ?
#
loop_
_entity_poly.entity_id
_entity_poly.type
_entity_poly.pdbx_seq_one_letter_code
_entity_poly.pdbx_strand_id
1 'polypeptide(L)'
;MSPPATAPGTRSAVWQLWLVLGFGLLATAWLLPVNVKSLNTALLREAGRDTPSVAQFGRELLDLDKPGPAALALAAARKVGDPGVSQLGPLYDSYALNHRDMMPWGGWDVALEPLLVARNGASSVESQPVLNFMVTQQARENMRRYLSVSRLPGVQILLKTAEITATQRFLPAQRPGGQPLDAVILLSAYLWQTEHLSAGLQREVRGLAEAAVASGHMGELEDFYLDILTLGKRLNWVQLSELLRTTGSLGTVGQFAHLSRVAPEHLPVIYTAALLTKSADGVANYLIAFGQPGAAQLQQALGYGEGAVKQLVQRQVPVTQAGGPDFELGASFALRHPELALLTKYAAFLGGIFLLLRGLDRKFFRSVGLALHGAFPRMGSGLVAAILTFIFFVSSEPFLLKAAPASDYQIKLVIPVIGTTAAPAAATPLTTPTTMETSTLLSILTFAVLQIGMYFICLLKISDVAKQPVAAATKLRLMDNEENLFDGGLYIGIAGTATALVLQVMHLIDANLLAAYSSNLFGIVCVALVKIRHVRPFKRQLILEVQQAVAAA
;
A
#
# COMPACT_ATOMS: atom_id res chain seq x y z
N MET A 1 -45.02 -40.85 -46.75
CA MET A 1 -45.06 -40.05 -45.50
C MET A 1 -43.72 -39.37 -45.33
N SER A 2 -43.65 -38.11 -45.67
CA SER A 2 -42.44 -37.28 -45.47
C SER A 2 -42.32 -36.84 -44.00
N PRO A 3 -41.14 -36.88 -43.39
CA PRO A 3 -40.99 -36.43 -42.01
C PRO A 3 -41.19 -34.91 -41.92
N PRO A 4 -41.76 -34.39 -40.82
CA PRO A 4 -42.02 -32.96 -40.68
C PRO A 4 -40.71 -32.17 -40.60
N ALA A 5 -40.65 -31.12 -41.41
CA ALA A 5 -39.56 -30.13 -41.39
C ALA A 5 -39.52 -29.44 -40.02
N THR A 6 -38.48 -29.70 -39.25
CA THR A 6 -38.20 -29.01 -38.00
C THR A 6 -37.86 -27.54 -38.28
N ALA A 7 -38.63 -26.64 -37.68
CA ALA A 7 -38.50 -25.20 -37.80
C ALA A 7 -37.07 -24.69 -37.46
N PRO A 8 -36.41 -23.87 -38.28
CA PRO A 8 -35.02 -23.44 -38.11
C PRO A 8 -34.81 -22.28 -37.14
N GLY A 9 -35.80 -21.89 -36.35
CA GLY A 9 -35.81 -20.58 -35.67
C GLY A 9 -35.17 -20.48 -34.28
N THR A 10 -35.12 -21.55 -33.48
CA THR A 10 -34.77 -21.43 -32.04
C THR A 10 -33.28 -21.73 -31.67
N ARG A 11 -32.53 -22.36 -32.56
CA ARG A 11 -31.12 -22.71 -32.32
C ARG A 11 -30.09 -21.61 -32.71
N SER A 12 -30.50 -20.56 -33.43
CA SER A 12 -29.60 -19.49 -33.87
C SER A 12 -29.28 -18.46 -32.80
N ALA A 13 -30.12 -18.24 -31.81
CA ALA A 13 -29.97 -17.20 -30.78
C ALA A 13 -29.04 -17.57 -29.62
N VAL A 14 -28.71 -18.85 -29.42
CA VAL A 14 -27.93 -19.31 -28.26
C VAL A 14 -26.50 -18.73 -28.22
N TRP A 15 -25.82 -18.61 -29.36
CA TRP A 15 -24.46 -18.02 -29.38
C TRP A 15 -24.48 -16.52 -29.07
N GLN A 16 -25.51 -15.78 -29.49
CA GLN A 16 -25.71 -14.38 -29.17
C GLN A 16 -25.92 -14.18 -27.66
N LEU A 17 -26.73 -15.04 -27.02
CA LEU A 17 -26.94 -15.03 -25.58
C LEU A 17 -25.62 -15.20 -24.81
N TRP A 18 -24.75 -16.12 -25.25
CA TRP A 18 -23.44 -16.34 -24.62
C TRP A 18 -22.53 -15.15 -24.78
N LEU A 19 -22.54 -14.45 -25.93
CA LEU A 19 -21.77 -13.22 -26.12
C LEU A 19 -22.30 -12.10 -25.23
N VAL A 20 -23.62 -11.89 -25.17
CA VAL A 20 -24.22 -10.84 -24.34
C VAL A 20 -23.93 -11.07 -22.86
N LEU A 21 -24.12 -12.31 -22.37
CA LEU A 21 -23.79 -12.66 -20.99
C LEU A 21 -22.28 -12.51 -20.71
N GLY A 22 -21.44 -12.91 -21.66
CA GLY A 22 -19.98 -12.77 -21.54
C GLY A 22 -19.55 -11.31 -21.43
N PHE A 23 -20.08 -10.43 -22.27
CA PHE A 23 -19.82 -8.99 -22.19
C PHE A 23 -20.38 -8.38 -20.90
N GLY A 24 -21.58 -8.79 -20.46
CA GLY A 24 -22.15 -8.34 -19.20
C GLY A 24 -21.27 -8.67 -17.98
N LEU A 25 -20.73 -9.91 -17.93
CA LEU A 25 -19.80 -10.31 -16.88
C LEU A 25 -18.47 -9.54 -16.93
N LEU A 26 -17.92 -9.31 -18.13
CA LEU A 26 -16.70 -8.49 -18.27
C LEU A 26 -16.93 -7.03 -17.84
N ALA A 27 -18.09 -6.46 -18.18
CA ALA A 27 -18.49 -5.14 -17.72
C ALA A 27 -18.59 -5.10 -16.19
N THR A 28 -19.18 -6.12 -15.56
CA THR A 28 -19.26 -6.23 -14.10
C THR A 28 -17.85 -6.29 -13.48
N ALA A 29 -16.94 -7.09 -14.04
CA ALA A 29 -15.56 -7.17 -13.57
C ALA A 29 -14.82 -5.84 -13.69
N TRP A 30 -15.07 -5.08 -14.73
CA TRP A 30 -14.45 -3.77 -14.97
C TRP A 30 -15.04 -2.66 -14.08
N LEU A 31 -16.32 -2.74 -13.74
CA LEU A 31 -17.00 -1.78 -12.88
C LEU A 31 -16.67 -1.93 -11.38
N LEU A 32 -16.08 -3.06 -10.95
CA LEU A 32 -15.71 -3.27 -9.55
C LEU A 32 -14.36 -2.63 -9.22
N PRO A 33 -14.31 -1.52 -8.44
CA PRO A 33 -13.09 -0.77 -8.15
C PRO A 33 -12.30 -1.40 -7.00
N VAL A 34 -11.98 -2.69 -7.10
CA VAL A 34 -11.27 -3.46 -6.06
C VAL A 34 -9.94 -3.96 -6.59
N ASN A 35 -8.88 -3.75 -5.82
CA ASN A 35 -7.54 -4.28 -6.08
C ASN A 35 -6.98 -4.93 -4.83
N VAL A 36 -6.01 -5.85 -5.00
CA VAL A 36 -5.39 -6.60 -3.90
C VAL A 36 -4.35 -5.74 -3.17
N LYS A 37 -3.47 -5.06 -3.92
CA LYS A 37 -2.34 -4.29 -3.37
C LYS A 37 -2.44 -2.79 -3.58
N SER A 38 -3.63 -2.27 -3.84
CA SER A 38 -3.85 -0.83 -3.98
C SER A 38 -5.29 -0.45 -3.65
N LEU A 39 -5.48 0.82 -3.29
CA LEU A 39 -6.80 1.41 -3.11
C LEU A 39 -7.19 2.21 -4.37
N ASN A 40 -8.39 2.00 -4.85
CA ASN A 40 -8.94 2.82 -5.93
C ASN A 40 -9.51 4.13 -5.37
N THR A 41 -9.34 5.24 -6.11
CA THR A 41 -9.88 6.56 -5.74
C THR A 41 -11.39 6.55 -5.56
N ALA A 42 -12.14 5.77 -6.36
CA ALA A 42 -13.59 5.61 -6.20
C ALA A 42 -13.97 5.00 -4.85
N LEU A 43 -13.19 4.01 -4.38
CA LEU A 43 -13.39 3.39 -3.06
C LEU A 43 -13.10 4.39 -1.92
N LEU A 44 -12.06 5.22 -2.05
CA LEU A 44 -11.75 6.25 -1.06
C LEU A 44 -12.83 7.33 -1.00
N ARG A 45 -13.35 7.76 -2.16
CA ARG A 45 -14.43 8.74 -2.24
C ARG A 45 -15.70 8.22 -1.57
N GLU A 46 -16.07 6.98 -1.84
CA GLU A 46 -17.24 6.36 -1.21
C GLU A 46 -17.04 6.16 0.30
N ALA A 47 -15.83 5.78 0.74
CA ALA A 47 -15.51 5.65 2.17
C ALA A 47 -15.60 6.98 2.92
N GLY A 48 -15.32 8.10 2.25
CA GLY A 48 -15.38 9.44 2.83
C GLY A 48 -16.75 10.12 2.75
N ARG A 49 -17.70 9.61 1.95
CA ARG A 49 -18.93 10.31 1.53
C ARG A 49 -19.78 10.81 2.69
N ASP A 50 -20.06 9.98 3.68
CA ASP A 50 -20.94 10.32 4.81
C ASP A 50 -20.14 10.52 6.11
N THR A 51 -18.86 10.88 6.00
CA THR A 51 -17.99 11.06 7.15
C THR A 51 -17.61 12.53 7.32
N PRO A 52 -17.22 12.96 8.54
CA PRO A 52 -16.83 14.33 8.80
C PRO A 52 -15.72 14.81 7.85
N SER A 53 -15.86 16.01 7.31
CA SER A 53 -14.80 16.68 6.56
C SER A 53 -13.74 17.24 7.50
N VAL A 54 -12.58 17.63 6.94
CA VAL A 54 -11.50 18.25 7.72
C VAL A 54 -11.96 19.56 8.40
N ALA A 55 -12.79 20.35 7.71
CA ALA A 55 -13.33 21.59 8.26
C ALA A 55 -14.34 21.33 9.39
N GLN A 56 -15.17 20.28 9.28
CA GLN A 56 -16.07 19.87 10.36
C GLN A 56 -15.29 19.41 11.59
N PHE A 57 -14.25 18.59 11.38
CA PHE A 57 -13.35 18.18 12.46
C PHE A 57 -12.66 19.38 13.12
N GLY A 58 -12.21 20.37 12.33
CA GLY A 58 -11.66 21.63 12.86
C GLY A 58 -12.64 22.38 13.74
N ARG A 59 -13.94 22.37 13.39
CA ARG A 59 -15.01 22.96 14.22
C ARG A 59 -15.19 22.19 15.53
N GLU A 60 -15.25 20.86 15.47
CA GLU A 60 -15.34 20.03 16.69
C GLU A 60 -14.19 20.29 17.65
N LEU A 61 -12.97 20.52 17.12
CA LEU A 61 -11.82 20.88 17.94
C LEU A 61 -11.97 22.24 18.61
N LEU A 62 -12.60 23.24 17.95
CA LEU A 62 -12.90 24.53 18.56
C LEU A 62 -13.97 24.39 19.64
N ASP A 63 -15.00 23.59 19.42
CA ASP A 63 -16.06 23.31 20.40
C ASP A 63 -15.51 22.60 21.66
N LEU A 64 -14.35 21.91 21.52
CA LEU A 64 -13.62 21.28 22.63
C LEU A 64 -12.53 22.17 23.24
N ASP A 65 -12.53 23.48 22.96
CA ASP A 65 -11.54 24.45 23.43
C ASP A 65 -10.07 24.09 23.04
N LYS A 66 -9.90 23.52 21.83
CA LYS A 66 -8.59 23.11 21.27
C LYS A 66 -8.21 23.92 20.02
N PRO A 67 -8.03 25.24 20.11
CA PRO A 67 -7.72 26.08 18.95
C PRO A 67 -6.37 25.75 18.30
N GLY A 68 -5.40 25.21 19.04
CA GLY A 68 -4.11 24.79 18.50
C GLY A 68 -4.23 23.68 17.45
N PRO A 69 -4.79 22.52 17.80
CA PRO A 69 -5.16 21.49 16.83
C PRO A 69 -6.09 21.98 15.73
N ALA A 70 -7.08 22.82 16.04
CA ALA A 70 -8.01 23.40 15.07
C ALA A 70 -7.27 24.28 14.03
N ALA A 71 -6.22 24.99 14.41
CA ALA A 71 -5.39 25.77 13.47
C ALA A 71 -4.71 24.88 12.44
N LEU A 72 -4.17 23.72 12.86
CA LEU A 72 -3.57 22.74 11.93
C LEU A 72 -4.64 22.09 11.05
N ALA A 73 -5.82 21.80 11.60
CA ALA A 73 -6.95 21.30 10.82
C ALA A 73 -7.43 22.34 9.77
N LEU A 74 -7.51 23.63 10.13
CA LEU A 74 -7.82 24.71 9.18
C LEU A 74 -6.75 24.82 8.08
N ALA A 75 -5.47 24.74 8.43
CA ALA A 75 -4.39 24.76 7.46
C ALA A 75 -4.44 23.51 6.54
N ALA A 76 -4.76 22.35 7.07
CA ALA A 76 -4.97 21.13 6.29
C ALA A 76 -6.20 21.27 5.37
N ALA A 77 -7.33 21.77 5.88
CA ALA A 77 -8.55 22.01 5.11
C ALA A 77 -8.31 22.96 3.92
N ARG A 78 -7.53 24.03 4.12
CA ARG A 78 -7.10 24.93 3.03
C ARG A 78 -6.27 24.19 1.97
N LYS A 79 -5.35 23.31 2.40
CA LYS A 79 -4.50 22.53 1.46
C LYS A 79 -5.29 21.51 0.64
N VAL A 80 -6.31 20.89 1.22
CA VAL A 80 -7.14 19.91 0.51
C VAL A 80 -8.30 20.55 -0.27
N GLY A 81 -8.51 21.87 -0.12
CA GLY A 81 -9.60 22.58 -0.79
C GLY A 81 -10.99 22.25 -0.21
N ASP A 82 -11.08 22.00 1.10
CA ASP A 82 -12.35 21.71 1.75
C ASP A 82 -13.29 22.94 1.68
N PRO A 83 -14.52 22.84 1.13
CA PRO A 83 -15.44 23.96 1.03
C PRO A 83 -15.84 24.54 2.38
N GLY A 84 -15.77 23.77 3.46
CA GLY A 84 -16.06 24.21 4.82
C GLY A 84 -15.05 25.23 5.39
N VAL A 85 -13.92 25.46 4.73
CA VAL A 85 -12.92 26.49 5.13
C VAL A 85 -13.54 27.88 5.24
N SER A 86 -14.48 28.21 4.35
CA SER A 86 -15.19 29.51 4.36
C SER A 86 -15.97 29.77 5.65
N GLN A 87 -16.39 28.72 6.34
CA GLN A 87 -17.09 28.80 7.63
C GLN A 87 -16.12 28.66 8.81
N LEU A 88 -15.17 27.72 8.74
CA LEU A 88 -14.22 27.46 9.82
C LEU A 88 -13.25 28.63 10.04
N GLY A 89 -12.78 29.29 8.98
CA GLY A 89 -11.85 30.42 9.10
C GLY A 89 -12.36 31.55 10.00
N PRO A 90 -13.52 32.16 9.69
CA PRO A 90 -14.11 33.19 10.51
C PRO A 90 -14.43 32.74 11.94
N LEU A 91 -14.85 31.47 12.15
CA LEU A 91 -15.09 30.92 13.47
C LEU A 91 -13.80 30.86 14.30
N TYR A 92 -12.72 30.40 13.69
CA TYR A 92 -11.39 30.35 14.30
C TYR A 92 -10.91 31.76 14.69
N ASP A 93 -11.03 32.72 13.78
CA ASP A 93 -10.61 34.10 14.03
C ASP A 93 -11.44 34.76 15.18
N SER A 94 -12.75 34.53 15.20
CA SER A 94 -13.62 34.97 16.29
C SER A 94 -13.25 34.31 17.62
N TYR A 95 -12.97 33.02 17.62
CA TYR A 95 -12.53 32.29 18.81
C TYR A 95 -11.20 32.85 19.34
N ALA A 96 -10.23 33.08 18.46
CA ALA A 96 -8.93 33.63 18.82
C ALA A 96 -9.01 35.03 19.44
N LEU A 97 -9.95 35.88 18.99
CA LEU A 97 -10.20 37.20 19.55
C LEU A 97 -10.80 37.14 20.95
N ASN A 98 -11.68 36.17 21.18
CA ASN A 98 -12.41 36.04 22.44
C ASN A 98 -11.60 35.32 23.55
N HIS A 99 -10.66 34.43 23.14
CA HIS A 99 -9.88 33.56 24.05
C HIS A 99 -8.37 33.78 23.90
N ARG A 100 -7.92 35.05 23.92
CA ARG A 100 -6.52 35.44 23.69
C ARG A 100 -5.53 34.80 24.64
N ASP A 101 -5.96 34.54 25.87
CA ASP A 101 -5.14 33.91 26.93
C ASP A 101 -4.80 32.45 26.66
N MET A 102 -5.67 31.72 25.94
CA MET A 102 -5.49 30.32 25.62
C MET A 102 -4.67 30.11 24.33
N MET A 103 -4.65 31.08 23.42
CA MET A 103 -4.05 30.94 22.11
C MET A 103 -2.57 30.53 22.13
N PRO A 104 -1.72 31.10 23.01
CA PRO A 104 -0.30 30.70 23.03
C PRO A 104 -0.05 29.22 23.34
N TRP A 105 -0.91 28.62 24.14
CA TRP A 105 -0.85 27.22 24.54
C TRP A 105 -1.54 26.28 23.56
N GLY A 106 -2.40 26.84 22.70
CA GLY A 106 -3.22 26.10 21.75
C GLY A 106 -4.52 25.56 22.31
N GLY A 107 -4.98 26.06 23.46
CA GLY A 107 -6.24 25.71 24.10
C GLY A 107 -6.15 25.62 25.61
N TRP A 108 -7.29 25.27 26.23
CA TRP A 108 -7.36 25.05 27.66
C TRP A 108 -6.98 23.61 28.03
N ASP A 109 -6.18 23.48 29.07
CA ASP A 109 -5.85 22.20 29.70
C ASP A 109 -5.72 22.48 31.22
N VAL A 110 -6.38 21.68 32.03
CA VAL A 110 -6.33 21.79 33.52
C VAL A 110 -4.87 21.68 34.01
N ALA A 111 -4.03 20.96 33.26
CA ALA A 111 -2.62 20.82 33.56
C ALA A 111 -1.77 22.07 33.26
N LEU A 112 -2.33 23.09 32.61
CA LEU A 112 -1.60 24.35 32.30
C LEU A 112 -1.44 25.28 33.47
N GLU A 113 -2.22 25.15 34.53
CA GLU A 113 -2.19 26.08 35.66
C GLU A 113 -0.78 26.27 36.25
N PRO A 114 0.03 25.21 36.50
CA PRO A 114 1.41 25.37 36.94
C PRO A 114 2.31 26.05 35.92
N LEU A 115 2.02 25.89 34.61
CA LEU A 115 2.78 26.56 33.54
C LEU A 115 2.40 28.03 33.39
N LEU A 116 1.14 28.38 33.61
CA LEU A 116 0.67 29.77 33.58
C LEU A 116 1.35 30.64 34.64
N VAL A 117 1.65 30.09 35.82
CA VAL A 117 2.44 30.76 36.85
C VAL A 117 3.83 31.13 36.37
N ALA A 118 4.42 30.30 35.49
CA ALA A 118 5.74 30.57 34.89
C ALA A 118 5.70 31.68 33.82
N ARG A 119 4.51 32.10 33.37
CA ARG A 119 4.32 32.99 32.21
C ARG A 119 4.18 34.47 32.58
N ASN A 120 4.28 34.90 33.81
CA ASN A 120 4.08 36.28 34.19
C ASN A 120 4.89 37.25 33.29
N GLY A 121 4.20 37.83 32.27
CA GLY A 121 4.74 38.87 31.39
C GLY A 121 4.64 38.67 29.87
N ALA A 122 4.23 37.52 29.33
CA ALA A 122 4.17 37.32 27.88
C ALA A 122 2.71 37.37 27.36
N SER A 123 2.26 38.50 26.84
CA SER A 123 0.97 38.70 26.19
C SER A 123 1.05 38.49 24.67
N SER A 124 1.41 37.28 24.23
CA SER A 124 1.38 36.94 22.80
C SER A 124 0.02 36.33 22.46
N VAL A 125 -0.66 36.89 21.47
CA VAL A 125 -1.95 36.41 20.94
C VAL A 125 -1.74 35.19 20.01
N GLU A 126 -0.50 34.94 19.62
CA GLU A 126 -0.18 33.86 18.67
C GLU A 126 0.17 32.57 19.39
N SER A 127 -0.18 31.46 18.75
CA SER A 127 0.24 30.11 19.14
C SER A 127 1.76 30.00 19.14
N GLN A 128 2.36 29.50 20.23
CA GLN A 128 3.81 29.37 20.35
C GLN A 128 4.21 27.92 20.60
N PRO A 129 5.38 27.51 20.08
CA PRO A 129 5.99 26.22 20.41
C PRO A 129 6.17 26.06 21.92
N VAL A 130 5.83 24.89 22.45
CA VAL A 130 5.87 24.64 23.91
C VAL A 130 7.25 24.85 24.51
N LEU A 131 8.31 24.57 23.78
CA LEU A 131 9.69 24.75 24.26
C LEU A 131 10.05 26.21 24.53
N ASN A 132 9.43 27.18 23.83
CA ASN A 132 9.69 28.60 24.09
C ASN A 132 9.39 28.98 25.53
N PHE A 133 8.40 28.30 26.14
CA PHE A 133 8.06 28.51 27.55
C PHE A 133 8.98 27.73 28.49
N MET A 134 9.40 26.53 28.11
CA MET A 134 10.14 25.60 28.97
C MET A 134 11.65 25.89 29.06
N VAL A 135 12.21 26.64 28.10
CA VAL A 135 13.67 26.94 28.08
C VAL A 135 14.05 28.03 29.10
N THR A 136 13.12 28.87 29.55
CA THR A 136 13.42 29.93 30.53
C THR A 136 13.81 29.32 31.88
N GLN A 137 14.80 29.94 32.58
CA GLN A 137 15.26 29.43 33.88
C GLN A 137 14.13 29.37 34.91
N GLN A 138 13.33 30.43 35.00
CA GLN A 138 12.21 30.49 35.92
C GLN A 138 11.17 29.40 35.69
N ALA A 139 10.82 29.13 34.42
CA ALA A 139 9.91 28.04 34.07
C ALA A 139 10.45 26.66 34.50
N ARG A 140 11.73 26.39 34.24
CA ARG A 140 12.34 25.12 34.64
C ARG A 140 12.39 24.96 36.15
N GLU A 141 12.72 25.99 36.89
CA GLU A 141 12.75 25.97 38.38
C GLU A 141 11.35 25.71 38.95
N ASN A 142 10.34 26.41 38.45
CA ASN A 142 8.94 26.22 38.89
C ASN A 142 8.44 24.82 38.56
N MET A 143 8.72 24.34 37.33
CA MET A 143 8.36 22.98 36.88
C MET A 143 9.04 21.91 37.69
N ARG A 144 10.34 22.07 37.96
CA ARG A 144 11.10 21.12 38.80
C ARG A 144 10.52 21.06 40.21
N ARG A 145 10.18 22.22 40.82
CA ARG A 145 9.56 22.26 42.13
C ARG A 145 8.19 21.57 42.14
N TYR A 146 7.39 21.76 41.10
CA TYR A 146 6.10 21.11 40.96
C TYR A 146 6.25 19.60 40.81
N LEU A 147 7.14 19.12 39.93
CA LEU A 147 7.33 17.71 39.63
C LEU A 147 8.06 16.94 40.76
N SER A 148 8.90 17.62 41.57
CA SER A 148 9.65 16.99 42.66
C SER A 148 8.75 16.38 43.75
N VAL A 149 7.54 16.90 43.93
CA VAL A 149 6.56 16.38 44.88
C VAL A 149 5.64 15.30 44.31
N SER A 150 5.82 14.95 43.03
CA SER A 150 5.04 13.89 42.37
C SER A 150 5.28 12.53 43.02
N ARG A 151 4.19 11.77 43.19
CA ARG A 151 4.25 10.39 43.69
C ARG A 151 4.33 9.34 42.56
N LEU A 152 4.28 9.76 41.29
CA LEU A 152 4.35 8.86 40.16
C LEU A 152 5.78 8.38 39.93
N PRO A 153 6.03 7.05 39.96
CA PRO A 153 7.38 6.50 39.78
C PRO A 153 8.01 6.90 38.44
N GLY A 154 7.21 6.99 37.37
CA GLY A 154 7.69 7.40 36.04
C GLY A 154 8.18 8.84 36.00
N VAL A 155 7.54 9.75 36.72
CA VAL A 155 7.99 11.14 36.85
C VAL A 155 9.32 11.20 37.61
N GLN A 156 9.43 10.48 38.74
CA GLN A 156 10.63 10.48 39.57
C GLN A 156 11.84 9.88 38.82
N ILE A 157 11.63 8.81 38.06
CA ILE A 157 12.73 8.21 37.28
C ILE A 157 13.21 9.16 36.17
N LEU A 158 12.29 9.85 35.48
CA LEU A 158 12.65 10.84 34.48
C LEU A 158 13.45 12.01 35.07
N LEU A 159 13.04 12.52 36.22
CA LEU A 159 13.78 13.60 36.89
C LEU A 159 15.22 13.18 37.27
N LYS A 160 15.44 11.91 37.68
CA LYS A 160 16.77 11.38 37.96
C LYS A 160 17.67 11.34 36.74
N THR A 161 17.13 11.22 35.52
CA THR A 161 17.96 11.24 34.30
C THR A 161 18.66 12.57 34.09
N ALA A 162 18.19 13.67 34.70
CA ALA A 162 18.87 14.97 34.66
C ALA A 162 20.25 14.97 35.34
N GLU A 163 20.55 13.95 36.19
CA GLU A 163 21.83 13.80 36.87
C GLU A 163 22.88 13.07 36.01
N ILE A 164 22.46 12.44 34.93
CA ILE A 164 23.34 11.67 34.04
C ILE A 164 24.23 12.63 33.25
N THR A 165 25.52 12.40 33.33
CA THR A 165 26.56 13.21 32.63
C THR A 165 27.08 12.56 31.35
N ALA A 166 26.85 11.26 31.17
CA ALA A 166 27.28 10.52 29.99
C ALA A 166 26.19 10.63 28.87
N THR A 167 26.29 11.69 28.09
CA THR A 167 25.41 12.03 26.96
C THR A 167 26.23 12.05 25.67
N GLN A 168 25.62 11.77 24.54
CA GLN A 168 26.28 11.77 23.22
C GLN A 168 25.85 12.94 22.33
N ARG A 169 24.56 13.33 22.41
CA ARG A 169 23.96 14.34 21.52
C ARG A 169 23.62 15.65 22.23
N PHE A 170 23.47 15.61 23.54
CA PHE A 170 23.20 16.78 24.37
C PHE A 170 24.40 17.11 25.28
N LEU A 171 24.48 18.36 25.68
CA LEU A 171 25.28 18.69 26.86
C LEU A 171 24.49 18.27 28.12
N PRO A 172 25.20 17.72 29.15
CA PRO A 172 24.52 17.33 30.40
C PRO A 172 23.68 18.45 30.99
N ALA A 173 22.49 18.12 31.50
CA ALA A 173 21.49 19.10 31.95
C ALA A 173 22.04 20.10 33.01
N GLN A 174 22.96 19.66 33.84
CA GLN A 174 23.56 20.47 34.91
C GLN A 174 24.71 21.38 34.46
N ARG A 175 25.21 21.21 33.21
CA ARG A 175 26.31 22.03 32.69
C ARG A 175 25.80 23.30 31.99
N PRO A 176 26.60 24.37 31.92
CA PRO A 176 26.31 25.50 31.06
C PRO A 176 26.08 25.02 29.62
N GLY A 177 24.93 25.43 29.00
CA GLY A 177 24.50 24.93 27.69
C GLY A 177 23.62 23.69 27.72
N GLY A 178 23.41 23.04 28.87
CA GLY A 178 22.51 21.89 29.04
C GLY A 178 21.03 22.22 29.20
N GLN A 179 20.67 23.49 29.11
CA GLN A 179 19.26 23.93 29.26
C GLN A 179 18.27 23.24 28.32
N PRO A 180 18.59 22.92 27.05
CA PRO A 180 17.65 22.22 26.19
C PRO A 180 17.32 20.81 26.69
N LEU A 181 18.32 20.06 27.16
CA LEU A 181 18.10 18.72 27.74
C LEU A 181 17.26 18.82 29.02
N ASP A 182 17.61 19.74 29.93
CA ASP A 182 16.86 19.98 31.15
C ASP A 182 15.38 20.32 30.86
N ALA A 183 15.14 21.21 29.89
CA ALA A 183 13.79 21.60 29.49
C ALA A 183 12.97 20.41 28.94
N VAL A 184 13.59 19.54 28.15
CA VAL A 184 12.90 18.37 27.55
C VAL A 184 12.66 17.27 28.58
N ILE A 185 13.58 17.03 29.52
CA ILE A 185 13.37 16.12 30.65
C ILE A 185 12.15 16.58 31.46
N LEU A 186 12.09 17.87 31.82
CA LEU A 186 10.99 18.43 32.57
C LEU A 186 9.68 18.39 31.78
N LEU A 187 9.71 18.67 30.48
CA LEU A 187 8.55 18.58 29.60
C LEU A 187 8.03 17.13 29.53
N SER A 188 8.92 16.15 29.35
CA SER A 188 8.56 14.72 29.31
C SER A 188 7.98 14.24 30.63
N ALA A 189 8.58 14.64 31.76
CA ALA A 189 8.07 14.34 33.09
C ALA A 189 6.69 14.98 33.34
N TYR A 190 6.48 16.20 32.82
CA TYR A 190 5.22 16.90 32.94
C TYR A 190 4.12 16.26 32.08
N LEU A 191 4.42 15.88 30.81
CA LEU A 191 3.50 15.12 29.96
C LEU A 191 3.10 13.79 30.61
N TRP A 192 4.04 13.16 31.33
CA TRP A 192 3.74 11.96 32.13
C TRP A 192 2.79 12.27 33.29
N GLN A 193 3.11 13.30 34.09
CA GLN A 193 2.32 13.71 35.26
C GLN A 193 0.86 14.00 34.90
N THR A 194 0.63 14.54 33.71
CA THR A 194 -0.67 14.99 33.22
C THR A 194 -1.39 13.95 32.36
N GLU A 195 -0.85 12.71 32.29
CA GLU A 195 -1.42 11.60 31.52
C GLU A 195 -1.60 11.89 30.02
N HIS A 196 -0.71 12.72 29.44
CA HIS A 196 -0.70 13.04 28.02
C HIS A 196 0.14 12.07 27.19
N LEU A 197 0.82 11.13 27.81
CA LEU A 197 1.48 10.02 27.13
C LEU A 197 0.55 8.80 27.11
N SER A 198 0.45 8.12 25.96
CA SER A 198 -0.27 6.85 25.89
C SER A 198 0.32 5.80 26.84
N ALA A 199 -0.46 4.82 27.27
CA ALA A 199 0.02 3.76 28.15
C ALA A 199 1.16 2.92 27.56
N GLY A 200 1.20 2.78 26.22
CA GLY A 200 2.30 2.12 25.50
C GLY A 200 3.59 2.92 25.63
N LEU A 201 3.51 4.21 25.27
CA LEU A 201 4.63 5.13 25.31
C LEU A 201 5.18 5.30 26.73
N GLN A 202 4.30 5.38 27.76
CA GLN A 202 4.73 5.44 29.16
C GLN A 202 5.57 4.22 29.55
N ARG A 203 5.18 3.01 29.15
CA ARG A 203 5.93 1.78 29.46
C ARG A 203 7.32 1.76 28.81
N GLU A 204 7.39 2.15 27.53
CA GLU A 204 8.68 2.20 26.80
C GLU A 204 9.62 3.26 27.37
N VAL A 205 9.11 4.49 27.58
CA VAL A 205 9.89 5.59 28.18
C VAL A 205 10.41 5.23 29.57
N ARG A 206 9.57 4.58 30.38
CA ARG A 206 9.97 4.13 31.71
C ARG A 206 11.10 3.11 31.63
N GLY A 207 10.99 2.11 30.76
CA GLY A 207 12.03 1.10 30.59
C GLY A 207 13.37 1.71 30.19
N LEU A 208 13.36 2.67 29.25
CA LEU A 208 14.58 3.40 28.85
C LEU A 208 15.13 4.28 29.97
N ALA A 209 14.27 4.96 30.73
CA ALA A 209 14.72 5.79 31.86
C ALA A 209 15.33 4.95 33.00
N GLU A 210 14.74 3.79 33.33
CA GLU A 210 15.29 2.84 34.30
C GLU A 210 16.66 2.30 33.84
N ALA A 211 16.80 1.91 32.58
CA ALA A 211 18.07 1.47 32.01
C ALA A 211 19.15 2.56 32.01
N ALA A 212 18.75 3.80 31.64
CA ALA A 212 19.66 4.95 31.66
C ALA A 212 20.19 5.27 33.07
N VAL A 213 19.31 5.27 34.07
CA VAL A 213 19.70 5.51 35.47
C VAL A 213 20.57 4.37 36.00
N ALA A 214 20.28 3.12 35.67
CA ALA A 214 21.06 1.95 36.11
C ALA A 214 22.48 1.92 35.49
N SER A 215 22.60 2.29 34.21
CA SER A 215 23.88 2.29 33.50
C SER A 215 24.69 3.56 33.68
N GLY A 216 24.08 4.67 34.12
CA GLY A 216 24.68 5.99 34.16
C GLY A 216 24.90 6.63 32.78
N HIS A 217 24.33 6.04 31.71
CA HIS A 217 24.41 6.52 30.33
C HIS A 217 23.01 6.81 29.79
N MET A 218 22.85 7.92 29.06
CA MET A 218 21.54 8.29 28.52
C MET A 218 21.02 7.29 27.46
N GLY A 219 21.91 6.74 26.62
CA GLY A 219 21.58 5.71 25.62
C GLY A 219 20.43 6.11 24.68
N GLU A 220 19.51 5.17 24.40
CA GLU A 220 18.36 5.38 23.52
C GLU A 220 17.34 6.41 24.08
N LEU A 221 17.36 6.69 25.38
CA LEU A 221 16.52 7.73 25.97
C LEU A 221 16.89 9.13 25.43
N GLU A 222 18.15 9.32 25.03
CA GLU A 222 18.61 10.57 24.44
C GLU A 222 17.96 10.83 23.07
N ASP A 223 17.69 9.77 22.29
CA ASP A 223 16.97 9.87 21.02
C ASP A 223 15.53 10.32 21.25
N PHE A 224 14.83 9.73 22.21
CA PHE A 224 13.50 10.18 22.61
C PHE A 224 13.48 11.66 23.03
N TYR A 225 14.42 12.10 23.83
CA TYR A 225 14.51 13.52 24.21
C TYR A 225 14.77 14.43 23.00
N LEU A 226 15.58 13.98 22.04
CA LEU A 226 15.80 14.72 20.79
C LEU A 226 14.53 14.83 19.95
N ASP A 227 13.72 13.78 19.91
CA ASP A 227 12.46 13.75 19.19
C ASP A 227 11.43 14.67 19.85
N ILE A 228 11.29 14.63 21.18
CA ILE A 228 10.44 15.56 21.94
C ILE A 228 10.93 17.02 21.78
N LEU A 229 12.24 17.26 21.78
CA LEU A 229 12.82 18.57 21.48
C LEU A 229 12.40 19.06 20.08
N THR A 230 12.48 18.17 19.09
CA THR A 230 12.15 18.49 17.70
C THR A 230 10.67 18.83 17.53
N LEU A 231 9.79 18.04 18.12
CA LEU A 231 8.34 18.27 18.11
C LEU A 231 7.96 19.51 18.92
N GLY A 232 8.50 19.67 20.11
CA GLY A 232 8.24 20.80 21.01
C GLY A 232 8.72 22.15 20.48
N LYS A 233 9.67 22.19 19.52
CA LYS A 233 10.04 23.39 18.77
C LYS A 233 9.03 23.81 17.71
N ARG A 234 8.07 22.95 17.36
CA ARG A 234 7.13 23.15 16.26
C ARG A 234 5.66 23.16 16.70
N LEU A 235 5.36 22.39 17.73
CA LEU A 235 4.01 22.21 18.25
C LEU A 235 3.83 23.00 19.55
N ASN A 236 2.64 23.59 19.74
CA ASN A 236 2.24 24.13 21.02
C ASN A 236 1.88 23.00 22.01
N TRP A 237 1.56 23.36 23.25
CA TRP A 237 1.25 22.38 24.29
C TRP A 237 0.14 21.40 23.90
N VAL A 238 -1.04 21.93 23.49
CA VAL A 238 -2.19 21.08 23.16
C VAL A 238 -1.94 20.25 21.92
N GLN A 239 -1.24 20.77 20.91
CA GLN A 239 -0.86 20.01 19.73
C GLN A 239 0.07 18.84 20.10
N LEU A 240 1.07 19.08 20.92
CA LEU A 240 2.01 18.03 21.33
C LEU A 240 1.31 16.97 22.20
N SER A 241 0.51 17.40 23.18
CA SER A 241 -0.20 16.47 24.08
C SER A 241 -1.21 15.59 23.35
N GLU A 242 -2.01 16.14 22.42
CA GLU A 242 -2.95 15.36 21.63
C GLU A 242 -2.25 14.38 20.69
N LEU A 243 -1.12 14.76 20.10
CA LEU A 243 -0.34 13.84 19.26
C LEU A 243 0.19 12.66 20.09
N LEU A 244 0.81 12.92 21.25
CA LEU A 244 1.41 11.88 22.08
C LEU A 244 0.38 10.94 22.74
N ARG A 245 -0.86 11.41 22.95
CA ARG A 245 -1.98 10.54 23.36
C ARG A 245 -2.34 9.49 22.31
N THR A 246 -2.20 9.83 21.02
CA THR A 246 -2.54 8.93 19.89
C THR A 246 -1.36 8.10 19.42
N THR A 247 -0.17 8.30 19.99
CA THR A 247 1.08 7.63 19.64
C THR A 247 1.30 6.42 20.53
N GLY A 248 1.46 5.24 19.94
CA GLY A 248 1.58 3.97 20.69
C GLY A 248 3.01 3.60 21.08
N SER A 249 4.02 4.09 20.35
CA SER A 249 5.43 3.67 20.51
C SER A 249 6.43 4.81 20.38
N LEU A 250 7.63 4.64 20.96
CA LEU A 250 8.76 5.57 20.79
C LEU A 250 9.18 5.71 19.33
N GLY A 251 9.17 4.61 18.58
CA GLY A 251 9.50 4.63 17.15
C GLY A 251 8.61 5.59 16.37
N THR A 252 7.32 5.66 16.70
CA THR A 252 6.37 6.59 16.07
C THR A 252 6.67 8.05 16.44
N VAL A 253 7.05 8.34 17.69
CA VAL A 253 7.49 9.68 18.08
C VAL A 253 8.67 10.12 17.21
N GLY A 254 9.67 9.24 17.04
CA GLY A 254 10.82 9.47 16.17
C GLY A 254 10.45 9.68 14.71
N GLN A 255 9.51 8.90 14.19
CA GLN A 255 8.98 9.06 12.82
C GLN A 255 8.29 10.42 12.64
N PHE A 256 7.45 10.86 13.58
CA PHE A 256 6.82 12.19 13.54
C PHE A 256 7.85 13.32 13.65
N ALA A 257 8.83 13.19 14.53
CA ALA A 257 9.92 14.14 14.64
C ALA A 257 10.71 14.23 13.33
N HIS A 258 10.99 13.09 12.68
CA HIS A 258 11.63 13.02 11.38
C HIS A 258 10.77 13.66 10.28
N LEU A 259 9.51 13.28 10.15
CA LEU A 259 8.56 13.84 9.19
C LEU A 259 8.41 15.35 9.35
N SER A 260 8.36 15.86 10.58
CA SER A 260 8.29 17.29 10.86
C SER A 260 9.52 18.06 10.37
N ARG A 261 10.69 17.41 10.24
CA ARG A 261 11.93 17.99 9.71
C ARG A 261 12.01 17.92 8.19
N VAL A 262 11.64 16.76 7.62
CA VAL A 262 11.79 16.47 6.18
C VAL A 262 10.66 17.07 5.35
N ALA A 263 9.45 17.08 5.90
CA ALA A 263 8.24 17.54 5.21
C ALA A 263 7.44 18.56 6.06
N PRO A 264 8.04 19.68 6.48
CA PRO A 264 7.38 20.65 7.36
C PRO A 264 6.11 21.25 6.75
N GLU A 265 6.07 21.38 5.43
CA GLU A 265 4.92 21.88 4.68
C GLU A 265 3.72 20.92 4.72
N HIS A 266 3.94 19.64 4.94
CA HIS A 266 2.88 18.62 5.08
C HIS A 266 2.46 18.41 6.53
N LEU A 267 3.12 19.04 7.51
CA LEU A 267 2.82 18.87 8.94
C LEU A 267 1.33 19.06 9.28
N PRO A 268 0.59 20.08 8.76
CA PRO A 268 -0.83 20.23 9.05
C PRO A 268 -1.66 19.02 8.58
N VAL A 269 -1.35 18.49 7.39
CA VAL A 269 -2.05 17.32 6.81
C VAL A 269 -1.75 16.06 7.63
N ILE A 270 -0.47 15.82 7.95
CA ILE A 270 0.00 14.66 8.72
C ILE A 270 -0.59 14.65 10.12
N TYR A 271 -0.53 15.80 10.80
CA TYR A 271 -1.06 15.98 12.15
C TYR A 271 -2.58 15.77 12.18
N THR A 272 -3.31 16.44 11.29
CA THR A 272 -4.77 16.32 11.21
C THR A 272 -5.21 14.88 10.91
N ALA A 273 -4.52 14.18 10.01
CA ALA A 273 -4.79 12.78 9.71
C ALA A 273 -4.58 11.89 10.94
N ALA A 274 -3.51 12.12 11.71
CA ALA A 274 -3.21 11.35 12.93
C ALA A 274 -4.31 11.51 13.98
N LEU A 275 -4.78 12.73 14.22
CA LEU A 275 -5.87 12.98 15.17
C LEU A 275 -7.21 12.45 14.67
N LEU A 276 -7.55 12.68 13.40
CA LEU A 276 -8.81 12.26 12.80
C LEU A 276 -8.97 10.73 12.83
N THR A 277 -7.88 10.00 12.56
CA THR A 277 -7.87 8.54 12.61
C THR A 277 -7.65 7.98 14.01
N LYS A 278 -7.24 8.80 14.98
CA LYS A 278 -6.77 8.40 16.32
C LYS A 278 -5.65 7.35 16.24
N SER A 279 -4.85 7.41 15.22
CA SER A 279 -3.76 6.45 14.92
C SER A 279 -2.55 7.17 14.33
N ALA A 280 -1.75 7.76 15.21
CA ALA A 280 -0.47 8.38 14.81
C ALA A 280 0.47 7.34 14.18
N ASP A 281 0.54 6.13 14.78
CA ASP A 281 1.37 5.02 14.30
C ASP A 281 1.03 4.64 12.85
N GLY A 282 -0.25 4.50 12.55
CA GLY A 282 -0.70 4.14 11.20
C GLY A 282 -0.35 5.19 10.15
N VAL A 283 -0.51 6.48 10.48
CA VAL A 283 -0.16 7.58 9.56
C VAL A 283 1.35 7.68 9.36
N ALA A 284 2.14 7.56 10.43
CA ALA A 284 3.59 7.60 10.33
C ALA A 284 4.14 6.43 9.51
N ASN A 285 3.69 5.21 9.78
CA ASN A 285 4.10 4.02 9.02
C ASN A 285 3.76 4.16 7.53
N TYR A 286 2.57 4.68 7.21
CA TYR A 286 2.17 4.93 5.82
C TYR A 286 3.11 5.91 5.12
N LEU A 287 3.45 7.02 5.76
CA LEU A 287 4.32 8.04 5.17
C LEU A 287 5.77 7.59 5.06
N ILE A 288 6.28 6.86 6.04
CA ILE A 288 7.63 6.26 5.96
C ILE A 288 7.71 5.22 4.84
N ALA A 289 6.64 4.45 4.63
CA ALA A 289 6.60 3.45 3.55
C ALA A 289 6.51 4.07 2.16
N PHE A 290 5.71 5.14 1.98
CA PHE A 290 5.37 5.67 0.66
C PHE A 290 5.96 7.06 0.37
N GLY A 291 6.61 7.72 1.34
CA GLY A 291 7.30 9.01 1.15
C GLY A 291 6.43 10.14 0.64
N GLN A 292 6.98 10.97 -0.24
CA GLN A 292 6.29 12.12 -0.82
C GLN A 292 5.02 11.74 -1.61
N PRO A 293 5.00 10.65 -2.43
CA PRO A 293 3.75 10.15 -3.02
C PRO A 293 2.69 9.79 -1.97
N GLY A 294 3.10 9.18 -0.84
CA GLY A 294 2.21 8.88 0.28
C GLY A 294 1.60 10.13 0.91
N ALA A 295 2.36 11.22 1.05
CA ALA A 295 1.84 12.49 1.55
C ALA A 295 0.79 13.09 0.61
N ALA A 296 0.99 13.02 -0.71
CA ALA A 296 -0.01 13.45 -1.69
C ALA A 296 -1.29 12.60 -1.64
N GLN A 297 -1.15 11.27 -1.49
CA GLN A 297 -2.28 10.35 -1.34
C GLN A 297 -3.05 10.58 -0.04
N LEU A 298 -2.34 10.86 1.07
CA LEU A 298 -2.95 11.22 2.35
C LEU A 298 -3.72 12.54 2.24
N GLN A 299 -3.17 13.53 1.56
CA GLN A 299 -3.84 14.80 1.28
C GLN A 299 -5.11 14.58 0.44
N GLN A 300 -5.06 13.73 -0.59
CA GLN A 300 -6.21 13.37 -1.39
C GLN A 300 -7.30 12.66 -0.56
N ALA A 301 -6.91 11.70 0.30
CA ALA A 301 -7.84 11.00 1.18
C ALA A 301 -8.52 11.95 2.18
N LEU A 302 -7.76 12.90 2.76
CA LEU A 302 -8.31 13.95 3.62
C LEU A 302 -9.36 14.81 2.90
N GLY A 303 -9.17 15.09 1.60
CA GLY A 303 -10.15 15.81 0.79
C GLY A 303 -11.47 15.06 0.60
N TYR A 304 -11.49 13.72 0.78
CA TYR A 304 -12.71 12.93 0.74
C TYR A 304 -13.40 12.78 2.13
N GLY A 305 -12.68 12.98 3.23
CA GLY A 305 -13.20 12.90 4.60
C GLY A 305 -12.53 11.83 5.46
N GLU A 306 -12.99 11.75 6.70
CA GLU A 306 -12.44 10.88 7.75
C GLU A 306 -12.37 9.39 7.33
N GLY A 307 -13.46 8.87 6.76
CA GLY A 307 -13.55 7.47 6.38
C GLY A 307 -12.53 7.08 5.31
N ALA A 308 -12.23 7.97 4.37
CA ALA A 308 -11.19 7.74 3.36
C ALA A 308 -9.80 7.64 3.99
N VAL A 309 -9.48 8.52 4.93
CA VAL A 309 -8.19 8.49 5.65
C VAL A 309 -8.08 7.22 6.49
N LYS A 310 -9.15 6.82 7.20
CA LYS A 310 -9.17 5.57 7.97
C LYS A 310 -8.90 4.35 7.08
N GLN A 311 -9.56 4.26 5.91
CA GLN A 311 -9.31 3.17 4.96
C GLN A 311 -7.87 3.15 4.45
N LEU A 312 -7.30 4.32 4.13
CA LEU A 312 -5.93 4.43 3.66
C LEU A 312 -4.93 3.96 4.72
N VAL A 313 -5.09 4.45 5.95
CA VAL A 313 -4.21 4.14 7.08
C VAL A 313 -4.36 2.70 7.55
N GLN A 314 -5.56 2.13 7.52
CA GLN A 314 -5.78 0.73 7.91
C GLN A 314 -5.22 -0.26 6.90
N ARG A 315 -5.37 0.02 5.62
CA ARG A 315 -4.93 -0.89 4.56
C ARG A 315 -3.44 -0.81 4.25
N GLN A 316 -2.77 0.29 4.57
CA GLN A 316 -1.33 0.49 4.35
C GLN A 316 -0.89 0.16 2.91
N VAL A 317 -1.70 0.51 1.92
CA VAL A 317 -1.43 0.27 0.50
C VAL A 317 -1.54 1.58 -0.30
N PRO A 318 -0.79 1.72 -1.41
CA PRO A 318 -0.82 2.93 -2.20
C PRO A 318 -2.16 3.12 -2.92
N VAL A 319 -2.48 4.36 -3.26
CA VAL A 319 -3.67 4.71 -4.05
C VAL A 319 -3.35 4.65 -5.53
N THR A 320 -4.21 3.98 -6.30
CA THR A 320 -4.15 4.00 -7.76
C THR A 320 -5.21 4.92 -8.34
N GLN A 321 -4.79 5.74 -9.30
CA GLN A 321 -5.69 6.53 -10.13
C GLN A 321 -6.20 5.73 -11.34
N ALA A 322 -6.07 4.40 -11.33
CA ALA A 322 -6.50 3.54 -12.44
C ALA A 322 -7.98 3.81 -12.74
N GLY A 323 -8.21 4.47 -13.87
CA GLY A 323 -9.51 4.94 -14.31
C GLY A 323 -10.45 3.80 -14.67
N GLY A 324 -11.22 3.36 -13.69
CA GLY A 324 -12.51 2.76 -13.95
C GLY A 324 -13.57 3.85 -13.83
N PRO A 325 -14.75 3.69 -14.44
CA PRO A 325 -15.86 4.60 -14.19
C PRO A 325 -16.20 4.61 -12.71
N ASP A 326 -16.52 5.79 -12.18
CA ASP A 326 -17.02 5.95 -10.82
C ASP A 326 -18.38 5.26 -10.68
N PHE A 327 -18.35 4.00 -10.29
CA PHE A 327 -19.56 3.20 -10.09
C PHE A 327 -19.81 3.07 -8.58
N GLU A 328 -20.64 3.96 -8.05
CA GLU A 328 -20.95 4.07 -6.62
C GLU A 328 -21.42 2.75 -5.99
N LEU A 329 -22.34 2.02 -6.66
CA LEU A 329 -22.84 0.74 -6.15
C LEU A 329 -21.73 -0.33 -6.06
N GLY A 330 -20.80 -0.33 -7.01
CA GLY A 330 -19.63 -1.21 -6.96
C GLY A 330 -18.66 -0.85 -5.83
N ALA A 331 -18.47 0.44 -5.58
CA ALA A 331 -17.61 0.93 -4.51
C ALA A 331 -18.20 0.63 -3.12
N SER A 332 -19.50 0.86 -2.92
CA SER A 332 -20.18 0.55 -1.65
C SER A 332 -20.22 -0.96 -1.35
N PHE A 333 -20.44 -1.79 -2.37
CA PHE A 333 -20.32 -3.25 -2.24
C PHE A 333 -18.91 -3.68 -1.85
N ALA A 334 -17.89 -3.09 -2.50
CA ALA A 334 -16.48 -3.37 -2.25
C ALA A 334 -16.01 -2.94 -0.86
N LEU A 335 -16.57 -1.86 -0.30
CA LEU A 335 -16.31 -1.43 1.07
C LEU A 335 -16.88 -2.40 2.11
N ARG A 336 -18.12 -2.87 1.89
CA ARG A 336 -18.79 -3.76 2.84
C ARG A 336 -18.24 -5.18 2.81
N HIS A 337 -17.88 -5.67 1.61
CA HIS A 337 -17.44 -7.06 1.38
C HIS A 337 -16.23 -7.12 0.45
N PRO A 338 -15.04 -6.69 0.89
CA PRO A 338 -13.87 -6.57 0.02
C PRO A 338 -13.42 -7.89 -0.59
N GLU A 339 -13.45 -8.99 0.16
CA GLU A 339 -13.06 -10.32 -0.32
C GLU A 339 -14.04 -10.86 -1.35
N LEU A 340 -15.35 -10.69 -1.10
CA LEU A 340 -16.39 -11.11 -2.05
C LEU A 340 -16.33 -10.27 -3.32
N ALA A 341 -16.04 -8.98 -3.23
CA ALA A 341 -15.90 -8.11 -4.39
C ALA A 341 -14.69 -8.51 -5.25
N LEU A 342 -13.54 -8.87 -4.65
CA LEU A 342 -12.39 -9.43 -5.35
C LEU A 342 -12.74 -10.75 -6.04
N LEU A 343 -13.35 -11.69 -5.31
CA LEU A 343 -13.77 -12.96 -5.87
C LEU A 343 -14.74 -12.74 -7.04
N THR A 344 -15.73 -11.87 -6.87
CA THR A 344 -16.73 -11.55 -7.91
C THR A 344 -16.04 -10.94 -9.14
N LYS A 345 -15.08 -10.00 -8.97
CA LYS A 345 -14.32 -9.38 -10.07
C LYS A 345 -13.62 -10.44 -10.93
N TYR A 346 -12.85 -11.32 -10.32
CA TYR A 346 -12.06 -12.31 -11.07
C TYR A 346 -12.90 -13.50 -11.56
N ALA A 347 -13.92 -13.91 -10.81
CA ALA A 347 -14.89 -14.93 -11.26
C ALA A 347 -15.74 -14.44 -12.44
N ALA A 348 -16.20 -13.19 -12.39
CA ALA A 348 -16.93 -12.56 -13.49
C ALA A 348 -16.04 -12.42 -14.74
N PHE A 349 -14.77 -12.05 -14.58
CA PHE A 349 -13.83 -11.99 -15.69
C PHE A 349 -13.59 -13.38 -16.31
N LEU A 350 -13.34 -14.41 -15.49
CA LEU A 350 -13.15 -15.79 -15.93
C LEU A 350 -14.39 -16.30 -16.68
N GLY A 351 -15.57 -16.15 -16.08
CA GLY A 351 -16.84 -16.54 -16.66
C GLY A 351 -17.14 -15.77 -17.95
N GLY A 352 -16.89 -14.46 -17.97
CA GLY A 352 -17.07 -13.59 -19.13
C GLY A 352 -16.22 -14.03 -20.32
N ILE A 353 -14.91 -14.21 -20.14
CA ILE A 353 -14.01 -14.71 -21.18
C ILE A 353 -14.42 -16.12 -21.65
N PHE A 354 -14.73 -17.02 -20.71
CA PHE A 354 -15.16 -18.37 -21.05
C PHE A 354 -16.43 -18.35 -21.94
N LEU A 355 -17.45 -17.56 -21.58
CA LEU A 355 -18.68 -17.46 -22.36
C LEU A 355 -18.43 -16.82 -23.73
N LEU A 356 -17.59 -15.79 -23.82
CA LEU A 356 -17.22 -15.19 -25.10
C LEU A 356 -16.52 -16.18 -26.02
N LEU A 357 -15.49 -16.86 -25.55
CA LEU A 357 -14.78 -17.87 -26.31
C LEU A 357 -15.75 -18.98 -26.77
N ARG A 358 -16.63 -19.42 -25.88
CA ARG A 358 -17.62 -20.44 -26.21
C ARG A 358 -18.65 -19.97 -27.22
N GLY A 359 -19.09 -18.71 -27.14
CA GLY A 359 -19.98 -18.08 -28.12
C GLY A 359 -19.34 -17.96 -29.49
N LEU A 360 -18.07 -17.52 -29.54
CA LEU A 360 -17.27 -17.41 -30.76
C LEU A 360 -17.05 -18.80 -31.40
N ASP A 361 -16.62 -19.78 -30.62
CA ASP A 361 -16.43 -21.16 -31.10
C ASP A 361 -17.71 -21.68 -31.78
N ARG A 362 -18.88 -21.51 -31.14
CA ARG A 362 -20.16 -21.93 -31.72
C ARG A 362 -20.50 -21.18 -33.00
N LYS A 363 -20.18 -19.89 -33.09
CA LYS A 363 -20.41 -19.10 -34.32
C LYS A 363 -19.52 -19.57 -35.47
N PHE A 364 -18.20 -19.65 -35.23
CA PHE A 364 -17.22 -19.97 -36.26
C PHE A 364 -17.33 -21.41 -36.75
N PHE A 365 -17.40 -22.40 -35.84
CA PHE A 365 -17.46 -23.81 -36.24
C PHE A 365 -18.78 -24.22 -36.89
N ARG A 366 -19.85 -23.51 -36.57
CA ARG A 366 -21.14 -23.72 -37.23
C ARG A 366 -21.15 -23.16 -38.66
N SER A 367 -20.42 -22.05 -38.92
CA SER A 367 -20.31 -21.47 -40.26
C SER A 367 -19.48 -22.35 -41.20
N VAL A 368 -18.57 -23.17 -40.66
CA VAL A 368 -17.68 -24.05 -41.42
C VAL A 368 -18.23 -25.48 -41.57
N GLY A 369 -19.42 -25.78 -40.98
CA GLY A 369 -20.06 -27.10 -41.09
C GLY A 369 -19.35 -28.25 -40.36
N LEU A 370 -18.30 -27.96 -39.56
CA LEU A 370 -17.57 -28.92 -38.77
C LEU A 370 -18.33 -29.29 -37.49
N ALA A 371 -18.80 -30.52 -37.41
CA ALA A 371 -19.37 -31.09 -36.19
C ALA A 371 -18.24 -31.33 -35.17
N LEU A 372 -18.12 -30.46 -34.17
CA LEU A 372 -17.17 -30.59 -33.07
C LEU A 372 -17.62 -31.69 -32.09
N HIS A 373 -17.16 -32.91 -32.33
CA HIS A 373 -17.45 -34.09 -31.50
C HIS A 373 -16.32 -34.40 -30.48
N GLY A 374 -15.46 -33.45 -30.12
CA GLY A 374 -14.33 -33.66 -29.18
C GLY A 374 -14.44 -32.90 -27.84
N ALA A 375 -13.76 -33.38 -26.82
CA ALA A 375 -13.58 -32.65 -25.54
C ALA A 375 -12.70 -31.41 -25.67
N PHE A 376 -11.84 -31.35 -26.71
CA PHE A 376 -10.85 -30.29 -26.96
C PHE A 376 -11.46 -28.88 -26.97
N PRO A 377 -12.58 -28.58 -27.69
CA PRO A 377 -13.09 -27.20 -27.71
C PRO A 377 -13.66 -26.73 -26.36
N ARG A 378 -14.11 -27.66 -25.51
CA ARG A 378 -14.65 -27.32 -24.18
C ARG A 378 -13.52 -27.05 -23.17
N MET A 379 -12.54 -27.95 -23.15
CA MET A 379 -11.39 -27.82 -22.25
C MET A 379 -10.43 -26.73 -22.71
N GLY A 380 -10.25 -26.53 -24.02
CA GLY A 380 -9.43 -25.48 -24.59
C GLY A 380 -9.92 -24.09 -24.26
N SER A 381 -11.23 -23.80 -24.43
CA SER A 381 -11.80 -22.50 -24.09
C SER A 381 -11.74 -22.20 -22.59
N GLY A 382 -11.91 -23.21 -21.73
CA GLY A 382 -11.75 -23.06 -20.27
C GLY A 382 -10.31 -22.75 -19.87
N LEU A 383 -9.34 -23.47 -20.44
CA LEU A 383 -7.93 -23.26 -20.16
C LEU A 383 -7.45 -21.87 -20.62
N VAL A 384 -7.83 -21.46 -21.85
CA VAL A 384 -7.52 -20.12 -22.37
C VAL A 384 -8.16 -19.04 -21.50
N ALA A 385 -9.41 -19.21 -21.07
CA ALA A 385 -10.06 -18.29 -20.16
C ALA A 385 -9.33 -18.18 -18.82
N ALA A 386 -8.86 -19.28 -18.25
CA ALA A 386 -8.09 -19.29 -17.01
C ALA A 386 -6.75 -18.57 -17.16
N ILE A 387 -6.02 -18.81 -18.27
CA ILE A 387 -4.76 -18.14 -18.57
C ILE A 387 -4.97 -16.61 -18.73
N LEU A 388 -5.99 -16.21 -19.53
CA LEU A 388 -6.29 -14.80 -19.74
C LEU A 388 -6.73 -14.11 -18.44
N THR A 389 -7.45 -14.81 -17.56
CA THR A 389 -7.82 -14.29 -16.24
C THR A 389 -6.61 -14.10 -15.35
N PHE A 390 -5.65 -15.03 -15.38
CA PHE A 390 -4.41 -14.90 -14.64
C PHE A 390 -3.58 -13.72 -15.16
N ILE A 391 -3.47 -13.56 -16.48
CA ILE A 391 -2.78 -12.39 -17.08
C ILE A 391 -3.49 -11.09 -16.67
N PHE A 392 -4.81 -11.07 -16.73
CA PHE A 392 -5.59 -9.91 -16.30
C PHE A 392 -5.37 -9.61 -14.82
N PHE A 393 -5.37 -10.61 -13.94
CA PHE A 393 -5.06 -10.45 -12.52
C PHE A 393 -3.71 -9.77 -12.32
N VAL A 394 -2.66 -10.31 -12.95
CA VAL A 394 -1.29 -9.77 -12.81
C VAL A 394 -1.17 -8.36 -13.41
N SER A 395 -1.81 -8.09 -14.56
CA SER A 395 -1.72 -6.79 -15.24
C SER A 395 -2.63 -5.72 -14.64
N SER A 396 -3.75 -6.10 -14.02
CA SER A 396 -4.68 -5.17 -13.38
C SER A 396 -4.22 -4.68 -12.01
N GLU A 397 -3.20 -5.31 -11.44
CA GLU A 397 -2.64 -4.97 -10.14
C GLU A 397 -1.29 -4.24 -10.30
N PRO A 398 -1.29 -2.89 -10.31
CA PRO A 398 -0.10 -2.11 -10.70
C PRO A 398 1.09 -2.30 -9.77
N PHE A 399 0.86 -2.72 -8.52
CA PHE A 399 1.92 -2.93 -7.53
C PHE A 399 2.27 -4.41 -7.30
N LEU A 400 1.83 -5.31 -8.18
CA LEU A 400 2.29 -6.70 -8.17
C LEU A 400 3.61 -6.88 -8.91
N LEU A 401 3.74 -6.22 -10.07
CA LEU A 401 4.93 -6.31 -10.94
C LEU A 401 5.91 -5.17 -10.73
N LYS A 402 5.49 -4.07 -10.12
CA LYS A 402 6.33 -2.91 -9.83
C LYS A 402 6.54 -2.79 -8.33
N ALA A 403 7.80 -2.80 -7.89
CA ALA A 403 8.11 -2.48 -6.50
C ALA A 403 7.69 -1.04 -6.19
N ALA A 404 7.19 -0.80 -4.99
CA ALA A 404 6.95 0.57 -4.55
C ALA A 404 8.30 1.32 -4.57
N PRO A 405 8.38 2.55 -5.13
CA PRO A 405 9.61 3.31 -5.12
C PRO A 405 10.09 3.48 -3.68
N ALA A 406 11.42 3.41 -3.48
CA ALA A 406 12.00 3.62 -2.16
C ALA A 406 11.53 4.98 -1.62
N SER A 407 11.05 4.99 -0.38
CA SER A 407 10.51 6.21 0.23
C SER A 407 11.63 7.21 0.51
N ASP A 408 11.44 8.46 0.09
CA ASP A 408 12.33 9.58 0.39
C ASP A 408 12.36 9.92 1.88
N TYR A 409 11.39 9.43 2.65
CA TYR A 409 11.26 9.66 4.08
C TYR A 409 11.90 8.56 4.94
N GLN A 410 12.48 7.52 4.32
CA GLN A 410 13.22 6.52 5.08
C GLN A 410 14.50 7.12 5.69
N ILE A 411 14.75 6.78 6.95
CA ILE A 411 15.98 7.17 7.64
C ILE A 411 17.12 6.36 7.05
N LYS A 412 17.92 6.96 6.16
CA LYS A 412 19.15 6.36 5.66
C LYS A 412 20.21 6.51 6.75
N LEU A 413 20.46 5.46 7.51
CA LEU A 413 21.62 5.39 8.39
C LEU A 413 22.89 5.29 7.53
N VAL A 414 23.50 6.43 7.22
CA VAL A 414 24.83 6.47 6.66
C VAL A 414 25.79 6.30 7.85
N ILE A 415 26.24 5.08 8.09
CA ILE A 415 27.34 4.83 9.03
C ILE A 415 28.62 5.29 8.31
N PRO A 416 29.27 6.37 8.73
CA PRO A 416 30.57 6.73 8.18
C PRO A 416 31.59 5.67 8.63
N VAL A 417 31.99 4.79 7.72
CA VAL A 417 33.12 3.89 7.96
C VAL A 417 34.36 4.75 7.94
N ILE A 418 34.86 5.10 9.13
CA ILE A 418 36.11 5.80 9.30
C ILE A 418 37.23 4.82 8.95
N GLY A 419 37.86 4.98 7.79
CA GLY A 419 39.10 4.26 7.51
C GLY A 419 39.42 3.84 6.09
N THR A 420 38.84 4.40 5.04
CA THR A 420 39.34 4.18 3.67
C THR A 420 39.32 5.48 2.87
N THR A 421 40.53 6.04 2.64
CA THR A 421 40.76 7.06 1.63
C THR A 421 40.64 6.43 0.24
N ALA A 422 39.43 6.34 -0.28
CA ALA A 422 39.14 6.08 -1.69
C ALA A 422 38.07 7.06 -2.14
N ALA A 423 38.29 7.64 -3.32
CA ALA A 423 37.42 8.62 -3.98
C ALA A 423 35.94 8.25 -3.95
N PRO A 424 35.01 9.22 -4.04
CA PRO A 424 33.57 8.97 -3.97
C PRO A 424 33.11 8.20 -5.20
N ALA A 425 33.26 6.89 -5.17
CA ALA A 425 32.48 6.00 -6.00
C ALA A 425 31.04 6.04 -5.46
N ALA A 426 30.09 6.26 -6.35
CA ALA A 426 28.68 6.26 -6.05
C ALA A 426 28.35 5.15 -5.06
N ALA A 427 27.80 5.52 -3.90
CA ALA A 427 27.41 4.58 -2.86
C ALA A 427 26.40 3.60 -3.42
N THR A 428 26.87 2.44 -3.84
CA THR A 428 26.05 1.26 -4.03
C THR A 428 25.43 0.93 -2.67
N PRO A 429 24.11 0.86 -2.54
CA PRO A 429 23.49 0.43 -1.29
C PRO A 429 24.02 -0.95 -0.98
N LEU A 430 24.50 -1.16 0.24
CA LEU A 430 24.77 -2.50 0.80
C LEU A 430 23.48 -3.29 0.65
N THR A 431 23.44 -4.13 -0.39
CA THR A 431 22.39 -5.11 -0.61
C THR A 431 22.39 -6.05 0.59
N THR A 432 21.38 -5.92 1.43
CA THR A 432 20.89 -7.02 2.27
C THR A 432 20.80 -8.28 1.40
N PRO A 433 21.05 -9.48 1.97
CA PRO A 433 21.04 -10.72 1.20
C PRO A 433 19.73 -10.81 0.42
N THR A 434 19.86 -11.01 -0.88
CA THR A 434 18.82 -10.97 -1.89
C THR A 434 17.64 -11.87 -1.53
N THR A 435 16.69 -11.36 -0.77
CA THR A 435 15.32 -11.85 -0.87
C THR A 435 14.85 -11.46 -2.27
N MET A 436 14.65 -12.46 -3.14
CA MET A 436 14.07 -12.23 -4.47
C MET A 436 12.86 -11.32 -4.30
N GLU A 437 12.88 -10.15 -4.96
CA GLU A 437 11.74 -9.24 -4.91
C GLU A 437 10.48 -9.98 -5.35
N THR A 438 9.41 -9.80 -4.61
CA THR A 438 8.12 -10.48 -4.89
C THR A 438 7.62 -10.20 -6.30
N SER A 439 7.95 -9.05 -6.89
CA SER A 439 7.68 -8.67 -8.28
C SER A 439 8.38 -9.59 -9.28
N THR A 440 9.65 -9.91 -9.05
CA THR A 440 10.45 -10.81 -9.87
C THR A 440 9.88 -12.23 -9.83
N LEU A 441 9.60 -12.73 -8.63
CA LEU A 441 9.05 -14.08 -8.44
C LEU A 441 7.67 -14.20 -9.12
N LEU A 442 6.84 -13.18 -9.02
CA LEU A 442 5.53 -13.15 -9.66
C LEU A 442 5.65 -13.12 -11.19
N SER A 443 6.59 -12.36 -11.74
CA SER A 443 6.86 -12.31 -13.17
C SER A 443 7.30 -13.70 -13.70
N ILE A 444 8.21 -14.36 -12.99
CA ILE A 444 8.65 -15.73 -13.32
C ILE A 444 7.46 -16.71 -13.25
N LEU A 445 6.64 -16.61 -12.19
CA LEU A 445 5.45 -17.45 -12.03
C LEU A 445 4.44 -17.23 -13.17
N THR A 446 4.26 -15.98 -13.61
CA THR A 446 3.37 -15.64 -14.74
C THR A 446 3.80 -16.38 -16.01
N PHE A 447 5.08 -16.33 -16.34
CA PHE A 447 5.60 -17.04 -17.52
C PHE A 447 5.53 -18.56 -17.34
N ALA A 448 5.77 -19.08 -16.13
CA ALA A 448 5.61 -20.51 -15.85
C ALA A 448 4.16 -20.97 -16.06
N VAL A 449 3.17 -20.23 -15.57
CA VAL A 449 1.74 -20.55 -15.76
C VAL A 449 1.35 -20.53 -17.23
N LEU A 450 1.83 -19.53 -17.99
CA LEU A 450 1.61 -19.47 -19.45
C LEU A 450 2.17 -20.72 -20.16
N GLN A 451 3.37 -21.15 -19.83
CA GLN A 451 4.01 -22.29 -20.45
C GLN A 451 3.38 -23.63 -20.03
N ILE A 452 2.96 -23.76 -18.77
CA ILE A 452 2.19 -24.91 -18.30
C ILE A 452 0.84 -24.97 -19.04
N GLY A 453 0.18 -23.84 -19.23
CA GLY A 453 -1.05 -23.74 -20.03
C GLY A 453 -0.83 -24.21 -21.47
N MET A 454 0.23 -23.75 -22.12
CA MET A 454 0.58 -24.18 -23.49
C MET A 454 0.90 -25.67 -23.56
N TYR A 455 1.60 -26.20 -22.57
CA TYR A 455 1.86 -27.64 -22.46
C TYR A 455 0.54 -28.45 -22.44
N PHE A 456 -0.43 -28.04 -21.61
CA PHE A 456 -1.73 -28.70 -21.56
C PHE A 456 -2.53 -28.56 -22.87
N ILE A 457 -2.46 -27.43 -23.58
CA ILE A 457 -3.09 -27.24 -24.89
C ILE A 457 -2.52 -28.27 -25.87
N CYS A 458 -1.21 -28.43 -25.91
CA CYS A 458 -0.55 -29.43 -26.76
C CYS A 458 -1.00 -30.88 -26.42
N LEU A 459 -1.07 -31.23 -25.12
CA LEU A 459 -1.54 -32.55 -24.68
C LEU A 459 -3.00 -32.81 -25.07
N LEU A 460 -3.86 -31.84 -24.90
CA LEU A 460 -5.26 -31.95 -25.29
C LEU A 460 -5.38 -32.18 -26.80
N LYS A 461 -4.58 -31.49 -27.61
CA LYS A 461 -4.59 -31.64 -29.06
C LYS A 461 -4.10 -33.04 -29.50
N ILE A 462 -3.00 -33.52 -28.89
CA ILE A 462 -2.50 -34.88 -29.16
C ILE A 462 -3.56 -35.91 -28.78
N SER A 463 -4.22 -35.77 -27.62
CA SER A 463 -5.32 -36.64 -27.19
C SER A 463 -6.53 -36.59 -28.13
N ASP A 464 -6.84 -35.42 -28.69
CA ASP A 464 -7.94 -35.25 -29.64
C ASP A 464 -7.64 -35.99 -30.96
N VAL A 465 -6.44 -35.81 -31.50
CA VAL A 465 -5.98 -36.56 -32.71
C VAL A 465 -5.96 -38.07 -32.46
N ALA A 466 -5.49 -38.52 -31.29
CA ALA A 466 -5.46 -39.95 -30.94
C ALA A 466 -6.84 -40.60 -30.94
N LYS A 467 -7.87 -39.87 -30.47
CA LYS A 467 -9.27 -40.36 -30.33
C LYS A 467 -10.08 -40.29 -31.62
N GLN A 468 -9.57 -39.68 -32.69
CA GLN A 468 -10.30 -39.62 -33.96
C GLN A 468 -10.38 -41.01 -34.62
N PRO A 469 -11.58 -41.42 -35.11
CA PRO A 469 -11.77 -42.71 -35.76
C PRO A 469 -11.31 -42.67 -37.23
N VAL A 470 -10.00 -42.40 -37.47
CA VAL A 470 -9.40 -42.31 -38.80
C VAL A 470 -8.16 -43.18 -38.88
N ALA A 471 -7.73 -43.57 -40.11
CA ALA A 471 -6.58 -44.42 -40.35
C ALA A 471 -5.29 -43.78 -39.78
N ALA A 472 -4.32 -44.64 -39.36
CA ALA A 472 -3.06 -44.19 -38.75
C ALA A 472 -2.25 -43.24 -39.67
N ALA A 473 -2.27 -43.47 -41.00
CA ALA A 473 -1.67 -42.57 -41.98
C ALA A 473 -2.28 -41.16 -41.98
N THR A 474 -3.62 -41.04 -41.79
CA THR A 474 -4.28 -39.76 -41.69
C THR A 474 -3.97 -39.06 -40.36
N LYS A 475 -3.89 -39.82 -39.24
CA LYS A 475 -3.46 -39.26 -37.94
C LYS A 475 -2.03 -38.71 -38.02
N LEU A 476 -1.14 -39.38 -38.72
CA LEU A 476 0.23 -38.92 -38.90
C LEU A 476 0.28 -37.59 -39.65
N ARG A 477 -0.49 -37.43 -40.74
CA ARG A 477 -0.61 -36.15 -41.47
C ARG A 477 -1.21 -35.05 -40.63
N LEU A 478 -2.23 -35.36 -39.79
CA LEU A 478 -2.79 -34.41 -38.85
C LEU A 478 -1.76 -33.93 -37.82
N MET A 479 -0.94 -34.84 -37.30
CA MET A 479 0.14 -34.49 -36.36
C MET A 479 1.22 -33.62 -37.02
N ASP A 480 1.50 -33.80 -38.30
CA ASP A 480 2.46 -32.96 -39.04
C ASP A 480 1.90 -31.55 -39.28
N ASN A 481 0.61 -31.44 -39.57
CA ASN A 481 -0.05 -30.14 -39.74
C ASN A 481 -0.12 -29.33 -38.45
N GLU A 482 -0.09 -29.96 -37.29
CA GLU A 482 -0.12 -29.29 -35.97
C GLU A 482 1.28 -29.00 -35.39
N GLU A 483 2.34 -29.18 -36.18
CA GLU A 483 3.73 -29.01 -35.70
C GLU A 483 3.98 -27.59 -35.15
N ASN A 484 3.43 -26.56 -35.80
CA ASN A 484 3.51 -25.17 -35.35
C ASN A 484 2.86 -24.96 -33.98
N LEU A 485 1.77 -25.68 -33.66
CA LEU A 485 1.17 -25.63 -32.34
C LEU A 485 2.08 -26.24 -31.27
N PHE A 486 2.80 -27.32 -31.60
CA PHE A 486 3.73 -27.95 -30.67
C PHE A 486 4.97 -27.11 -30.40
N ASP A 487 5.28 -26.15 -31.28
CA ASP A 487 6.33 -25.13 -31.10
C ASP A 487 5.80 -23.85 -30.40
N GLY A 488 4.50 -23.79 -30.11
CA GLY A 488 3.84 -22.61 -29.50
C GLY A 488 4.47 -22.15 -28.21
N GLY A 489 5.02 -23.05 -27.39
CA GLY A 489 5.77 -22.70 -26.19
C GLY A 489 6.97 -21.79 -26.46
N LEU A 490 7.73 -22.08 -27.55
CA LEU A 490 8.85 -21.26 -27.97
C LEU A 490 8.39 -19.85 -28.42
N TYR A 491 7.32 -19.79 -29.22
CA TYR A 491 6.78 -18.53 -29.70
C TYR A 491 6.30 -17.64 -28.54
N ILE A 492 5.61 -18.23 -27.55
CA ILE A 492 5.19 -17.54 -26.33
C ILE A 492 6.43 -17.07 -25.53
N GLY A 493 7.49 -17.88 -25.45
CA GLY A 493 8.74 -17.54 -24.78
C GLY A 493 9.40 -16.29 -25.40
N ILE A 494 9.55 -16.30 -26.72
CA ILE A 494 10.16 -15.18 -27.47
C ILE A 494 9.28 -13.92 -27.36
N ALA A 495 7.97 -14.05 -27.58
CA ALA A 495 7.02 -12.94 -27.46
C ALA A 495 7.01 -12.37 -26.05
N GLY A 496 7.04 -13.22 -24.99
CA GLY A 496 7.10 -12.80 -23.60
C GLY A 496 8.38 -12.02 -23.29
N THR A 497 9.52 -12.47 -23.78
CA THR A 497 10.80 -11.76 -23.62
C THR A 497 10.76 -10.39 -24.30
N ALA A 498 10.28 -10.33 -25.56
CA ALA A 498 10.15 -9.07 -26.29
C ALA A 498 9.18 -8.10 -25.58
N THR A 499 8.03 -8.60 -25.13
CA THR A 499 7.05 -7.78 -24.39
C THR A 499 7.62 -7.26 -23.07
N ALA A 500 8.32 -8.09 -22.31
CA ALA A 500 8.96 -7.67 -21.06
C ALA A 500 9.99 -6.57 -21.30
N LEU A 501 10.81 -6.66 -22.35
CA LEU A 501 11.77 -5.62 -22.71
C LEU A 501 11.08 -4.32 -23.13
N VAL A 502 9.99 -4.37 -23.91
CA VAL A 502 9.22 -3.19 -24.29
C VAL A 502 8.62 -2.52 -23.05
N LEU A 503 7.98 -3.26 -22.15
CA LEU A 503 7.40 -2.73 -20.92
C LEU A 503 8.46 -2.13 -19.99
N GLN A 504 9.66 -2.68 -19.97
CA GLN A 504 10.81 -2.14 -19.25
C GLN A 504 11.25 -0.80 -19.84
N VAL A 505 11.40 -0.69 -21.16
CA VAL A 505 11.75 0.58 -21.83
C VAL A 505 10.69 1.67 -21.59
N MET A 506 9.43 1.26 -21.51
CA MET A 506 8.32 2.16 -21.18
C MET A 506 8.23 2.50 -19.67
N HIS A 507 9.15 2.00 -18.84
CA HIS A 507 9.13 2.17 -17.37
C HIS A 507 7.85 1.68 -16.68
N LEU A 508 7.14 0.73 -17.30
CA LEU A 508 5.94 0.11 -16.73
C LEU A 508 6.25 -1.04 -15.77
N ILE A 509 7.43 -1.66 -15.93
CA ILE A 509 7.98 -2.69 -15.03
C ILE A 509 9.43 -2.36 -14.71
N ASP A 510 9.90 -2.83 -13.54
CA ASP A 510 11.30 -2.67 -13.16
C ASP A 510 12.23 -3.56 -14.01
N ALA A 511 13.46 -3.09 -14.22
CA ALA A 511 14.48 -3.74 -15.03
C ALA A 511 14.89 -5.08 -14.41
N ASN A 512 14.22 -6.16 -14.78
CA ASN A 512 14.59 -7.50 -14.34
C ASN A 512 14.80 -8.45 -15.53
N LEU A 513 16.04 -8.46 -16.03
CA LEU A 513 16.46 -9.35 -17.11
C LEU A 513 16.21 -10.83 -16.79
N LEU A 514 16.27 -11.22 -15.51
CA LEU A 514 16.02 -12.60 -15.08
C LEU A 514 14.59 -13.05 -15.43
N ALA A 515 13.59 -12.20 -15.17
CA ALA A 515 12.20 -12.50 -15.51
C ALA A 515 11.99 -12.60 -17.03
N ALA A 516 12.60 -11.71 -17.82
CA ALA A 516 12.52 -11.75 -19.27
C ALA A 516 13.13 -13.01 -19.85
N TYR A 517 14.33 -13.39 -19.42
CA TYR A 517 14.98 -14.62 -19.89
C TYR A 517 14.32 -15.91 -19.41
N SER A 518 13.67 -15.89 -18.22
CA SER A 518 12.91 -17.05 -17.73
C SER A 518 11.77 -17.45 -18.65
N SER A 519 11.10 -16.48 -19.31
CA SER A 519 10.05 -16.74 -20.29
C SER A 519 10.56 -17.62 -21.44
N ASN A 520 11.74 -17.29 -21.97
CA ASN A 520 12.34 -18.04 -23.08
C ASN A 520 12.81 -19.44 -22.64
N LEU A 521 13.42 -19.53 -21.46
CA LEU A 521 13.85 -20.82 -20.89
C LEU A 521 12.67 -21.77 -20.68
N PHE A 522 11.57 -21.30 -20.09
CA PHE A 522 10.37 -22.10 -19.92
C PHE A 522 9.74 -22.50 -21.26
N GLY A 523 9.81 -21.65 -22.28
CA GLY A 523 9.37 -21.96 -23.64
C GLY A 523 10.14 -23.14 -24.25
N ILE A 524 11.45 -23.10 -24.16
CA ILE A 524 12.32 -24.18 -24.65
C ILE A 524 12.04 -25.50 -23.93
N VAL A 525 11.92 -25.45 -22.58
CA VAL A 525 11.61 -26.65 -21.77
C VAL A 525 10.23 -27.21 -22.13
N CYS A 526 9.22 -26.34 -22.29
CA CYS A 526 7.86 -26.75 -22.69
C CYS A 526 7.88 -27.50 -24.03
N VAL A 527 8.50 -26.93 -25.06
CA VAL A 527 8.58 -27.56 -26.39
C VAL A 527 9.37 -28.88 -26.35
N ALA A 528 10.47 -28.91 -25.61
CA ALA A 528 11.25 -30.14 -25.45
C ALA A 528 10.41 -31.26 -24.81
N LEU A 529 9.68 -30.94 -23.71
CA LEU A 529 8.80 -31.91 -23.04
C LEU A 529 7.69 -32.40 -23.98
N VAL A 530 7.01 -31.49 -24.70
CA VAL A 530 5.95 -31.86 -25.65
C VAL A 530 6.50 -32.77 -26.75
N LYS A 531 7.56 -32.33 -27.42
CA LYS A 531 8.09 -33.06 -28.58
C LYS A 531 8.75 -34.40 -28.20
N ILE A 532 9.59 -34.42 -27.15
CA ILE A 532 10.35 -35.62 -26.78
C ILE A 532 9.44 -36.64 -26.08
N ARG A 533 8.59 -36.20 -25.13
CA ARG A 533 7.83 -37.13 -24.29
C ARG A 533 6.51 -37.57 -24.90
N HIS A 534 5.88 -36.75 -25.76
CA HIS A 534 4.53 -37.02 -26.26
C HIS A 534 4.46 -37.15 -27.78
N VAL A 535 4.97 -36.19 -28.55
CA VAL A 535 4.85 -36.20 -30.03
C VAL A 535 5.66 -37.33 -30.66
N ARG A 536 6.95 -37.45 -30.31
CA ARG A 536 7.82 -38.48 -30.90
C ARG A 536 7.36 -39.92 -30.63
N PRO A 537 7.02 -40.32 -29.40
CA PRO A 537 6.50 -41.69 -29.16
C PRO A 537 5.19 -41.95 -29.89
N PHE A 538 4.27 -40.98 -29.93
CA PHE A 538 3.00 -41.12 -30.62
C PHE A 538 3.18 -41.24 -32.16
N LYS A 539 4.01 -40.38 -32.77
CA LYS A 539 4.34 -40.49 -34.19
C LYS A 539 5.00 -41.86 -34.52
N ARG A 540 5.91 -42.32 -33.65
CA ARG A 540 6.56 -43.64 -33.85
C ARG A 540 5.53 -44.78 -33.79
N GLN A 541 4.60 -44.75 -32.89
CA GLN A 541 3.51 -45.74 -32.82
C GLN A 541 2.68 -45.73 -34.10
N LEU A 542 2.25 -44.57 -34.57
CA LEU A 542 1.47 -44.43 -35.80
C LEU A 542 2.21 -44.95 -37.03
N ILE A 543 3.55 -44.72 -37.14
CA ILE A 543 4.38 -45.23 -38.24
C ILE A 543 4.40 -46.76 -38.23
N LEU A 544 4.55 -47.37 -37.04
CA LEU A 544 4.53 -48.83 -36.92
C LEU A 544 3.16 -49.43 -37.29
N GLU A 545 2.06 -48.78 -36.88
CA GLU A 545 0.71 -49.21 -37.28
C GLU A 545 0.48 -49.12 -38.80
N VAL A 546 0.98 -48.06 -39.45
CA VAL A 546 0.93 -47.94 -40.92
C VAL A 546 1.72 -49.03 -41.61
N GLN A 547 2.94 -49.33 -41.12
CA GLN A 547 3.78 -50.41 -41.69
C GLN A 547 3.14 -51.80 -41.53
N GLN A 548 2.53 -52.08 -40.37
CA GLN A 548 1.81 -53.34 -40.15
C GLN A 548 0.57 -53.46 -41.05
N ALA A 549 -0.19 -52.36 -41.25
CA ALA A 549 -1.33 -52.36 -42.15
C ALA A 549 -0.91 -52.60 -43.63
N VAL A 550 0.23 -52.07 -44.08
CA VAL A 550 0.76 -52.31 -45.42
C VAL A 550 1.31 -53.72 -45.57
N ALA A 551 1.88 -54.32 -44.53
CA ALA A 551 2.40 -55.69 -44.55
C ALA A 551 1.28 -56.75 -44.50
N ALA A 552 0.09 -56.36 -44.01
CA ALA A 552 -1.09 -57.22 -43.92
C ALA A 552 -2.04 -57.13 -45.13
N ALA A 553 -1.85 -56.12 -46.01
CA ALA A 553 -2.57 -55.94 -47.29
C ALA A 553 -1.81 -56.55 -48.45
#